data_e94ea7a839a0a15f3d4460d09f1123dd
#
_entry.id   e94ea7a839a0a15f3d4460d09f1123dd
#
_cell.length_a   1.000
_cell.length_b   1.000
_cell.length_c   1.000
_cell.angle_alpha   90.00
_cell.angle_beta   90.00
_cell.angle_gamma   90.00
#
_symmetry.space_group_name_H-M   'P 1'
#
loop_
_entity.id
_entity.type
_entity.pdbx_description
1 polymer ?
#
loop_
_entity_poly.entity_id
_entity_poly.type
_entity_poly.pdbx_seq_one_letter_code
_entity_poly.pdbx_strand_id
1 'polypeptide(L)'
;MDAREFIRAGISAERILVVPAERTVVHFVPGMPMVYATPMMILEMELTSDDAIRSRLQPGWVTVGTEVNVRHLAAALVGATVRTTAKVIAVERRVIRFEVAAFEGERKLGEGQHARGLINVAKFNERLAAK
;
A
#
# COMPACT_ATOMS: atom_id res chain seq x y z
N MET A 1 15.01 -10.60 12.95
CA MET A 1 13.59 -11.02 12.85
C MET A 1 13.38 -11.76 11.53
N ASP A 2 12.68 -12.85 11.56
CA ASP A 2 12.28 -13.60 10.37
C ASP A 2 10.76 -13.45 10.21
N ALA A 3 10.34 -12.81 9.12
CA ALA A 3 8.92 -12.50 8.90
C ALA A 3 8.02 -13.75 8.92
N ARG A 4 8.55 -14.90 8.49
CA ARG A 4 7.78 -16.16 8.41
C ARG A 4 7.30 -16.66 9.77
N GLU A 5 7.92 -16.23 10.85
CA GLU A 5 7.52 -16.63 12.22
C GLU A 5 6.34 -15.80 12.74
N PHE A 6 6.06 -14.65 12.14
CA PHE A 6 5.09 -13.68 12.66
C PHE A 6 3.95 -13.37 11.70
N ILE A 7 4.14 -13.58 10.40
CA ILE A 7 3.21 -13.19 9.35
C ILE A 7 2.89 -14.40 8.48
N ARG A 8 1.60 -14.58 8.15
CA ARG A 8 1.11 -15.70 7.34
C ARG A 8 0.31 -15.20 6.15
N ALA A 9 0.33 -15.98 5.08
CA ALA A 9 -0.56 -15.76 3.94
C ALA A 9 -2.02 -15.78 4.43
N GLY A 10 -2.84 -14.92 3.83
CA GLY A 10 -4.25 -14.77 4.18
C GLY A 10 -4.54 -13.61 5.13
N ILE A 11 -3.56 -13.09 5.85
CA ILE A 11 -3.73 -11.87 6.67
C ILE A 11 -4.09 -10.72 5.74
N SER A 12 -5.10 -9.94 6.11
CA SER A 12 -5.61 -8.86 5.27
C SER A 12 -6.02 -7.65 6.08
N ALA A 13 -6.20 -6.53 5.37
CA ALA A 13 -6.74 -5.30 5.90
C ALA A 13 -7.46 -4.53 4.80
N GLU A 14 -8.25 -3.54 5.20
CA GLU A 14 -8.84 -2.61 4.25
C GLU A 14 -8.91 -1.20 4.84
N ARG A 15 -8.94 -0.22 3.95
CA ARG A 15 -9.14 1.19 4.27
C ARG A 15 -10.26 1.74 3.43
N ILE A 16 -10.97 2.71 3.99
CA ILE A 16 -12.01 3.49 3.30
C ILE A 16 -11.51 4.92 3.20
N LEU A 17 -11.58 5.48 1.99
CA LEU A 17 -11.21 6.86 1.72
C LEU A 17 -12.30 7.52 0.89
N VAL A 18 -12.79 8.67 1.33
CA VAL A 18 -13.58 9.56 0.47
C VAL A 18 -12.56 10.44 -0.25
N VAL A 19 -12.48 10.33 -1.57
CA VAL A 19 -11.44 10.99 -2.37
C VAL A 19 -11.49 12.51 -2.19
N PRO A 20 -10.52 13.14 -1.49
CA PRO A 20 -10.47 14.58 -1.35
C PRO A 20 -9.81 15.23 -2.57
N ALA A 21 -9.99 16.53 -2.72
CA ALA A 21 -9.40 17.28 -3.82
C ALA A 21 -7.87 17.11 -3.89
N GLU A 22 -7.21 17.03 -2.72
CA GLU A 22 -5.74 16.91 -2.61
C GLU A 22 -5.18 15.60 -3.13
N ARG A 23 -6.06 14.61 -3.38
CA ARG A 23 -5.66 13.31 -3.93
C ARG A 23 -6.10 13.11 -5.37
N THR A 24 -6.55 14.18 -6.02
CA THR A 24 -6.93 14.14 -7.44
C THR A 24 -5.79 14.60 -8.34
N VAL A 25 -5.85 14.19 -9.61
CA VAL A 25 -4.82 14.53 -10.60
C VAL A 25 -4.69 16.05 -10.78
N VAL A 26 -5.82 16.78 -10.74
CA VAL A 26 -5.82 18.24 -10.93
C VAL A 26 -5.05 18.97 -9.82
N HIS A 27 -4.96 18.39 -8.63
CA HIS A 27 -4.17 18.96 -7.53
C HIS A 27 -2.69 19.04 -7.90
N PHE A 28 -2.19 18.07 -8.65
CA PHE A 28 -0.78 17.99 -9.06
C PHE A 28 -0.52 18.62 -10.43
N VAL A 29 -1.51 18.53 -11.35
CA VAL A 29 -1.38 19.00 -12.73
C VAL A 29 -2.59 19.83 -13.08
N PRO A 30 -2.48 21.17 -13.15
CA PRO A 30 -3.60 22.05 -13.51
C PRO A 30 -4.20 21.67 -14.88
N GLY A 31 -5.52 21.80 -15.00
CA GLY A 31 -6.24 21.49 -16.22
C GLY A 31 -6.65 20.05 -16.39
N MET A 32 -6.27 19.18 -15.47
CA MET A 32 -6.64 17.77 -15.48
C MET A 32 -8.01 17.52 -14.83
N PRO A 33 -8.65 16.36 -15.12
CA PRO A 33 -9.90 16.00 -14.45
C PRO A 33 -9.74 15.83 -12.93
N MET A 34 -10.83 16.01 -12.20
CA MET A 34 -10.86 15.83 -10.74
C MET A 34 -11.06 14.36 -10.39
N VAL A 35 -10.16 13.52 -10.84
CA VAL A 35 -10.19 12.07 -10.60
C VAL A 35 -9.05 11.63 -9.68
N TYR A 36 -9.31 10.55 -8.96
CA TYR A 36 -8.35 9.93 -8.03
C TYR A 36 -7.02 9.66 -8.75
N ALA A 37 -5.94 10.23 -8.26
CA ALA A 37 -4.64 10.11 -8.90
C ALA A 37 -4.04 8.73 -8.66
N THR A 38 -3.45 8.14 -9.70
CA THR A 38 -2.80 6.83 -9.61
C THR A 38 -1.79 6.72 -8.46
N PRO A 39 -0.87 7.70 -8.27
CA PRO A 39 0.06 7.62 -7.12
C PRO A 39 -0.65 7.59 -5.77
N MET A 40 -1.80 8.25 -5.66
CA MET A 40 -2.57 8.29 -4.41
C MET A 40 -3.31 6.97 -4.16
N MET A 41 -3.78 6.31 -5.22
CA MET A 41 -4.32 4.96 -5.12
C MET A 41 -3.23 3.98 -4.64
N ILE A 42 -2.04 4.10 -5.19
CA ILE A 42 -0.88 3.28 -4.80
C ILE A 42 -0.51 3.54 -3.33
N LEU A 43 -0.51 4.80 -2.91
CA LEU A 43 -0.26 5.14 -1.51
C LEU A 43 -1.24 4.43 -0.58
N GLU A 44 -2.53 4.46 -0.88
CA GLU A 44 -3.53 3.75 -0.09
C GLU A 44 -3.29 2.23 -0.08
N MET A 45 -2.87 1.65 -1.19
CA MET A 45 -2.50 0.24 -1.26
C MET A 45 -1.31 -0.10 -0.36
N GLU A 46 -0.29 0.76 -0.35
CA GLU A 46 0.87 0.60 0.54
C GLU A 46 0.49 0.74 2.01
N LEU A 47 -0.31 1.75 2.36
CA LEU A 47 -0.75 1.98 3.73
C LEU A 47 -1.63 0.83 4.23
N THR A 48 -2.51 0.32 3.38
CA THR A 48 -3.38 -0.81 3.72
C THR A 48 -2.57 -2.09 3.94
N SER A 49 -1.54 -2.29 3.12
CA SER A 49 -0.62 -3.42 3.28
C SER A 49 0.13 -3.35 4.60
N ASP A 50 0.64 -2.17 4.95
CA ASP A 50 1.29 -1.94 6.23
C ASP A 50 0.33 -2.18 7.40
N ASP A 51 -0.90 -1.69 7.29
CA ASP A 51 -1.94 -1.92 8.31
C ASP A 51 -2.15 -3.41 8.59
N ALA A 52 -2.08 -4.24 7.57
CA ALA A 52 -2.33 -5.68 7.71
C ALA A 52 -1.30 -6.38 8.61
N ILE A 53 -0.08 -5.88 8.64
CA ILE A 53 1.04 -6.59 9.27
C ILE A 53 1.74 -5.83 10.40
N ARG A 54 1.54 -4.51 10.53
CA ARG A 54 2.30 -3.68 11.47
C ARG A 54 2.24 -4.20 12.91
N SER A 55 1.07 -4.61 13.37
CA SER A 55 0.90 -5.08 14.76
C SER A 55 1.61 -6.41 15.05
N ARG A 56 2.08 -7.10 14.03
CA ARG A 56 2.77 -8.38 14.16
C ARG A 56 4.30 -8.25 14.17
N LEU A 57 4.80 -7.04 13.96
CA LEU A 57 6.23 -6.78 13.92
C LEU A 57 6.78 -6.54 15.33
N GLN A 58 8.00 -6.97 15.56
CA GLN A 58 8.69 -6.72 16.82
C GLN A 58 9.09 -5.24 16.94
N PRO A 59 9.23 -4.70 18.18
CA PRO A 59 9.70 -3.33 18.37
C PRO A 59 11.01 -3.05 17.62
N GLY A 60 11.07 -1.91 16.94
CA GLY A 60 12.23 -1.51 16.15
C GLY A 60 12.25 -2.04 14.73
N TRP A 61 11.27 -2.88 14.35
CA TRP A 61 11.13 -3.42 13.00
C TRP A 61 9.93 -2.80 12.30
N VAL A 62 10.11 -2.45 11.03
CA VAL A 62 9.07 -1.91 10.15
C VAL A 62 9.24 -2.52 8.76
N THR A 63 8.27 -2.26 7.89
CA THR A 63 8.41 -2.60 6.47
C THR A 63 8.39 -1.35 5.61
N VAL A 64 9.14 -1.40 4.52
CA VAL A 64 9.14 -0.37 3.47
C VAL A 64 8.73 -0.98 2.15
N GLY A 65 8.05 -0.21 1.29
CA GLY A 65 7.69 -0.68 -0.03
C GLY A 65 8.91 -0.89 -0.90
N THR A 66 8.97 -2.02 -1.58
CA THR A 66 10.09 -2.37 -2.47
C THR A 66 9.67 -2.64 -3.90
N GLU A 67 8.41 -2.98 -4.13
CA GLU A 67 7.90 -3.28 -5.46
C GLU A 67 6.42 -2.94 -5.56
N VAL A 68 6.03 -2.30 -6.64
CA VAL A 68 4.63 -2.02 -6.97
C VAL A 68 4.39 -2.43 -8.41
N ASN A 69 3.45 -3.33 -8.62
CA ASN A 69 3.03 -3.77 -9.95
C ASN A 69 1.51 -3.78 -9.98
N VAL A 70 0.92 -2.61 -10.26
CA VAL A 70 -0.52 -2.42 -10.22
C VAL A 70 -1.00 -1.75 -11.51
N ARG A 71 -2.29 -1.93 -11.80
CA ARG A 71 -2.97 -1.25 -12.89
C ARG A 71 -4.12 -0.42 -12.34
N HIS A 72 -4.27 0.78 -12.87
CA HIS A 72 -5.39 1.65 -12.60
C HIS A 72 -6.41 1.44 -13.72
N LEU A 73 -7.48 0.71 -13.43
CA LEU A 73 -8.41 0.18 -14.44
C LEU A 73 -9.56 1.13 -14.74
N ALA A 74 -9.97 1.95 -13.78
CA ALA A 74 -11.11 2.86 -13.92
C ALA A 74 -10.91 4.08 -13.04
N ALA A 75 -11.45 5.22 -13.49
CA ALA A 75 -11.39 6.48 -12.77
C ALA A 75 -12.45 6.58 -11.68
N ALA A 76 -12.11 7.26 -10.58
CA ALA A 76 -13.06 7.66 -9.55
C ALA A 76 -13.01 9.17 -9.38
N LEU A 77 -14.18 9.82 -9.23
CA LEU A 77 -14.26 11.26 -9.07
C LEU A 77 -13.95 11.67 -7.64
N VAL A 78 -13.56 12.94 -7.47
CA VAL A 78 -13.53 13.57 -6.14
C VAL A 78 -14.86 13.32 -5.43
N GLY A 79 -14.81 12.97 -4.14
CA GLY A 79 -16.01 12.64 -3.35
C GLY A 79 -16.43 11.17 -3.41
N ALA A 80 -15.86 10.36 -4.30
CA ALA A 80 -16.14 8.93 -4.36
C ALA A 80 -15.61 8.24 -3.11
N THR A 81 -16.35 7.26 -2.61
CA THR A 81 -15.89 6.40 -1.51
C THR A 81 -15.14 5.22 -2.07
N VAL A 82 -13.86 5.12 -1.76
CA VAL A 82 -12.97 4.08 -2.26
C VAL A 82 -12.58 3.14 -1.13
N ARG A 83 -12.78 1.84 -1.34
CA ARG A 83 -12.34 0.77 -0.45
C ARG A 83 -11.09 0.14 -1.03
N THR A 84 -9.99 0.19 -0.30
CA THR A 84 -8.72 -0.41 -0.68
C THR A 84 -8.47 -1.64 0.19
N THR A 85 -8.10 -2.74 -0.44
CA THR A 85 -7.83 -4.02 0.24
C THR A 85 -6.39 -4.46 0.00
N ALA A 86 -5.82 -5.13 0.98
CA ALA A 86 -4.52 -5.77 0.87
C ALA A 86 -4.55 -7.11 1.60
N LYS A 87 -3.98 -8.13 0.96
CA LYS A 87 -3.95 -9.48 1.51
C LYS A 87 -2.56 -10.07 1.29
N VAL A 88 -1.97 -10.60 2.35
CA VAL A 88 -0.68 -11.30 2.26
C VAL A 88 -0.85 -12.57 1.44
N ILE A 89 -0.06 -12.73 0.39
CA ILE A 89 -0.07 -13.91 -0.49
C ILE A 89 1.18 -14.76 -0.37
N ALA A 90 2.30 -14.19 0.07
CA ALA A 90 3.55 -14.93 0.27
C ALA A 90 4.42 -14.23 1.29
N VAL A 91 5.16 -15.00 2.07
CA VAL A 91 6.09 -14.48 3.08
C VAL A 91 7.43 -15.17 2.91
N GLU A 92 8.46 -14.37 2.72
CA GLU A 92 9.85 -14.79 2.73
C GLU A 92 10.50 -14.27 4.02
N ARG A 93 11.74 -14.60 4.24
CA ARG A 93 12.43 -14.19 5.46
C ARG A 93 12.37 -12.69 5.71
N ARG A 94 12.55 -11.88 4.67
CA ARG A 94 12.63 -10.42 4.73
C ARG A 94 11.68 -9.70 3.78
N VAL A 95 10.84 -10.42 3.07
CA VAL A 95 9.93 -9.85 2.07
C VAL A 95 8.53 -10.41 2.28
N ILE A 96 7.55 -9.51 2.32
CA ILE A 96 6.14 -9.86 2.39
C ILE A 96 5.48 -9.39 1.10
N ARG A 97 4.75 -10.29 0.43
CA ARG A 97 4.05 -10.00 -0.83
C ARG A 97 2.56 -9.94 -0.61
N PHE A 98 1.95 -8.97 -1.23
CA PHE A 98 0.53 -8.66 -1.08
C PHE A 98 -0.17 -8.65 -2.44
N GLU A 99 -1.43 -9.07 -2.41
CA GLU A 99 -2.40 -8.77 -3.46
C GLU A 99 -3.17 -7.55 -3.00
N VAL A 100 -3.28 -6.53 -3.87
CA VAL A 100 -3.93 -5.26 -3.53
C VAL A 100 -5.01 -4.93 -4.56
N ALA A 101 -6.06 -4.26 -4.11
CA ALA A 101 -7.14 -3.82 -4.98
C ALA A 101 -7.83 -2.58 -4.41
N ALA A 102 -8.48 -1.82 -5.28
CA ALA A 102 -9.27 -0.65 -4.91
C ALA A 102 -10.61 -0.70 -5.63
N PHE A 103 -11.68 -0.34 -4.92
CA PHE A 103 -13.06 -0.43 -5.40
C PHE A 103 -13.86 0.82 -5.05
N GLU A 104 -14.76 1.20 -5.95
CA GLU A 104 -15.87 2.09 -5.65
C GLU A 104 -17.15 1.25 -5.77
N GLY A 105 -17.75 0.89 -4.63
CA GLY A 105 -18.81 -0.11 -4.62
C GLY A 105 -18.27 -1.44 -5.16
N GLU A 106 -18.92 -1.98 -6.19
CA GLU A 106 -18.49 -3.21 -6.85
C GLU A 106 -17.55 -2.96 -8.04
N ARG A 107 -17.36 -1.70 -8.40
CA ARG A 107 -16.54 -1.32 -9.55
C ARG A 107 -15.06 -1.32 -9.15
N LYS A 108 -14.28 -2.20 -9.75
CA LYS A 108 -12.84 -2.28 -9.49
C LYS A 108 -12.14 -1.11 -10.16
N LEU A 109 -11.42 -0.33 -9.36
CA LEU A 109 -10.66 0.83 -9.83
C LEU A 109 -9.22 0.46 -10.15
N GLY A 110 -8.66 -0.50 -9.43
CA GLY A 110 -7.29 -0.93 -9.62
C GLY A 110 -7.00 -2.25 -8.93
N GLU A 111 -5.93 -2.89 -9.35
CA GLU A 111 -5.48 -4.16 -8.77
C GLU A 111 -4.02 -4.42 -9.10
N GLY A 112 -3.41 -5.30 -8.34
CA GLY A 112 -2.07 -5.77 -8.62
C GLY A 112 -1.40 -6.39 -7.41
N GLN A 113 -0.07 -6.32 -7.42
CA GLN A 113 0.77 -6.87 -6.36
C GLN A 113 1.73 -5.84 -5.82
N HIS A 114 2.09 -6.00 -4.56
CA HIS A 114 2.97 -5.10 -3.83
C HIS A 114 3.87 -5.94 -2.93
N ALA A 115 5.15 -5.58 -2.86
CA ALA A 115 6.09 -6.22 -1.96
C ALA A 115 6.65 -5.21 -0.97
N ARG A 116 6.86 -5.65 0.26
CA ARG A 116 7.45 -4.84 1.32
C ARG A 116 8.65 -5.57 1.92
N GLY A 117 9.71 -4.81 2.18
CA GLY A 117 10.93 -5.32 2.79
C GLY A 117 10.95 -5.05 4.28
N LEU A 118 11.28 -6.06 5.07
CA LEU A 118 11.40 -5.96 6.52
C LEU A 118 12.76 -5.37 6.88
N ILE A 119 12.77 -4.29 7.65
CA ILE A 119 13.99 -3.63 8.08
C ILE A 119 13.99 -3.37 9.60
N ASN A 120 15.19 -3.40 10.20
CA ASN A 120 15.42 -2.86 11.52
C ASN A 120 15.78 -1.39 11.35
N VAL A 121 14.98 -0.49 11.94
CA VAL A 121 15.11 0.96 11.72
C VAL A 121 16.50 1.46 12.10
N ALA A 122 17.02 1.09 13.27
CA ALA A 122 18.33 1.56 13.73
C ALA A 122 19.45 1.14 12.78
N LYS A 123 19.48 -0.15 12.39
CA LYS A 123 20.50 -0.68 11.46
C LYS A 123 20.38 -0.08 10.08
N PHE A 124 19.16 0.15 9.61
CA PHE A 124 18.89 0.77 8.32
C PHE A 124 19.43 2.19 8.29
N ASN A 125 19.15 2.98 9.34
CA ASN A 125 19.64 4.35 9.46
C ASN A 125 21.15 4.41 9.55
N GLU A 126 21.79 3.49 10.28
CA GLU A 126 23.26 3.39 10.35
C GLU A 126 23.88 3.19 8.97
N ARG A 127 23.30 2.29 8.17
CA ARG A 127 23.79 2.04 6.80
C ARG A 127 23.63 3.26 5.89
N LEU A 128 22.53 3.99 6.02
CA LEU A 128 22.32 5.22 5.26
C LEU A 128 23.31 6.31 5.65
N ALA A 129 23.58 6.46 6.95
CA ALA A 129 24.53 7.46 7.46
C ALA A 129 25.97 7.16 7.06
N ALA A 130 26.32 5.90 6.80
CA ALA A 130 27.66 5.48 6.44
C ALA A 130 27.99 5.69 4.96
N LYS A 131 27.04 6.06 4.13
CA LYS A 131 27.23 6.25 2.68
C LYS A 131 27.75 7.63 2.33
#